data_8200e445fa08cc9fa9aa4da15016929a
#
_entry.id   8200e445fa08cc9fa9aa4da15016929a
#
_cell.length_a   1.000
_cell.length_b   1.000
_cell.length_c   1.000
_cell.angle_alpha   90.00
_cell.angle_beta   90.00
_cell.angle_gamma   90.00
#
_symmetry.space_group_name_H-M   'P 1'
#
loop_
_entity.id
_entity.type
_entity.pdbx_description
1 polymer ?
#
loop_
_entity_poly.entity_id
_entity_poly.type
_entity_poly.pdbx_seq_one_letter_code
_entity_poly.pdbx_strand_id
1 'polypeptide(L)'
;KTFYMITTNVGRGNFFVKSKNPEKGWSDPIYLPKINGIDPSFFFDKNGQGYIVHNGPVDGTTEYNGQRAIRIFKFDVKGDSIVGHHKEIVRGGTHVEPHPIWIEGPHLYRIGKYYYLMCAEGGTGGWHSEVILRAPTPMGPWEENPHNPILTQRTGLSPQRPNVVTSAGHADMVQSKTGDWWAVFLACRPYEDDFYNTGRDTYLLPVTWKDGWPEILEKGKAISPIGEKANLCPNGEQPMSGNFCYHDSFDGQQLNSRWMFLRNPSA
;
A
#
# COMPACT_ATOMS: atom_id res chain seq x y z
N LYS A 1 4.83 9.93 -21.23
CA LYS A 1 4.48 9.45 -19.90
C LYS A 1 5.66 9.67 -18.96
N THR A 2 5.41 10.12 -17.73
CA THR A 2 6.42 10.21 -16.66
C THR A 2 6.02 9.26 -15.55
N PHE A 3 6.97 8.51 -15.05
CA PHE A 3 6.83 7.65 -13.88
C PHE A 3 7.31 8.41 -12.66
N TYR A 4 6.64 8.20 -11.53
CA TYR A 4 6.97 8.76 -10.22
C TYR A 4 7.06 7.64 -9.22
N MET A 5 8.07 7.68 -8.36
CA MET A 5 8.19 6.81 -7.19
C MET A 5 8.42 7.71 -5.98
N ILE A 6 7.58 7.58 -4.97
CA ILE A 6 7.62 8.39 -3.74
C ILE A 6 7.78 7.46 -2.54
N THR A 7 8.55 7.87 -1.55
CA THR A 7 8.80 7.07 -0.36
C THR A 7 9.33 7.93 0.80
N THR A 8 9.49 7.30 1.95
CA THR A 8 10.08 7.89 3.15
C THR A 8 11.50 7.37 3.36
N ASN A 9 12.47 8.27 3.49
CA ASN A 9 13.76 7.95 4.09
C ASN A 9 13.71 8.39 5.55
N VAL A 10 13.73 7.44 6.49
CA VAL A 10 13.56 7.70 7.92
C VAL A 10 14.57 8.74 8.46
N GLY A 11 15.79 8.77 7.92
CA GLY A 11 16.83 9.71 8.34
C GLY A 11 16.81 11.07 7.64
N ARG A 12 16.07 11.21 6.51
CA ARG A 12 16.10 12.42 5.66
C ARG A 12 14.74 12.97 5.28
N GLY A 13 13.65 12.24 5.56
CA GLY A 13 12.28 12.63 5.24
C GLY A 13 11.76 12.08 3.92
N ASN A 14 10.61 12.57 3.53
CA ASN A 14 9.91 12.11 2.32
C ASN A 14 10.52 12.71 1.06
N PHE A 15 10.61 11.91 0.01
CA PHE A 15 11.11 12.33 -1.29
C PHE A 15 10.47 11.53 -2.41
N PHE A 16 10.59 12.02 -3.62
CA PHE A 16 10.25 11.27 -4.82
C PHE A 16 11.35 11.36 -5.87
N VAL A 17 11.32 10.42 -6.80
CA VAL A 17 12.12 10.40 -8.02
C VAL A 17 11.20 10.22 -9.22
N LYS A 18 11.65 10.65 -10.38
CA LYS A 18 10.89 10.52 -11.63
C LYS A 18 11.73 9.98 -12.77
N SER A 19 11.08 9.31 -13.72
CA SER A 19 11.72 8.75 -14.90
C SER A 19 10.82 8.81 -16.12
N LYS A 20 11.42 8.91 -17.30
CA LYS A 20 10.76 8.67 -18.60
C LYS A 20 10.84 7.20 -19.00
N ASN A 21 11.85 6.50 -18.51
CA ASN A 21 12.07 5.07 -18.69
C ASN A 21 12.71 4.50 -17.43
N PRO A 22 11.91 3.85 -16.54
CA PRO A 22 12.39 3.28 -15.28
C PRO A 22 13.54 2.28 -15.42
N GLU A 23 13.64 1.57 -16.56
CA GLU A 23 14.70 0.61 -16.82
C GLU A 23 16.05 1.28 -17.05
N LYS A 24 16.05 2.56 -17.47
CA LYS A 24 17.26 3.36 -17.73
C LYS A 24 17.69 4.21 -16.56
N GLY A 25 16.93 4.21 -15.48
CA GLY A 25 17.24 4.95 -14.26
C GLY A 25 16.22 6.02 -13.90
N TRP A 26 16.52 6.71 -12.80
CA TRP A 26 15.66 7.68 -12.15
C TRP A 26 16.42 8.99 -11.91
N SER A 27 15.67 10.08 -11.73
CA SER A 27 16.25 11.36 -11.33
C SER A 27 16.90 11.30 -9.94
N ASP A 28 17.66 12.31 -9.61
CA ASP A 28 18.01 12.57 -8.22
C ASP A 28 16.77 12.75 -7.35
N PRO A 29 16.85 12.44 -6.03
CA PRO A 29 15.72 12.59 -5.13
C PRO A 29 15.31 14.04 -4.95
N ILE A 30 14.01 14.31 -5.06
CA ILE A 30 13.39 15.59 -4.78
C ILE A 30 12.69 15.47 -3.43
N TYR A 31 13.23 16.14 -2.41
CA TYR A 31 12.72 16.08 -1.05
C TYR A 31 11.48 16.94 -0.85
N LEU A 32 10.58 16.47 0.01
CA LEU A 32 9.28 17.07 0.33
C LEU A 32 9.23 17.45 1.83
N PRO A 33 9.94 18.51 2.25
CA PRO A 33 10.11 18.82 3.68
C PRO A 33 8.81 19.23 4.39
N LYS A 34 7.74 19.54 3.64
CA LYS A 34 6.42 19.84 4.20
C LYS A 34 5.67 18.60 4.69
N ILE A 35 6.08 17.40 4.27
CA ILE A 35 5.45 16.16 4.69
C ILE A 35 6.07 15.71 6.02
N ASN A 36 5.31 15.89 7.10
CA ASN A 36 5.66 15.41 8.43
C ASN A 36 4.93 14.08 8.69
N GLY A 37 5.59 12.97 8.40
CA GLY A 37 5.02 11.63 8.55
C GLY A 37 5.65 10.64 7.57
N ILE A 38 4.95 9.55 7.29
CA ILE A 38 5.44 8.44 6.47
C ILE A 38 4.40 8.03 5.42
N ASP A 39 4.76 7.04 4.60
CA ASP A 39 3.91 6.40 3.61
C ASP A 39 3.25 7.38 2.63
N PRO A 40 4.03 8.26 1.98
CA PRO A 40 3.46 9.14 0.98
C PRO A 40 3.08 8.37 -0.28
N SER A 41 1.94 8.70 -0.86
CA SER A 41 1.47 8.15 -2.13
C SER A 41 0.99 9.27 -3.06
N PHE A 42 1.32 9.15 -4.34
CA PHE A 42 0.84 10.06 -5.36
C PHE A 42 -0.52 9.63 -5.91
N PHE A 43 -1.36 10.62 -6.14
CA PHE A 43 -2.54 10.48 -6.97
C PHE A 43 -2.58 11.60 -8.03
N PHE A 44 -2.75 11.21 -9.30
CA PHE A 44 -2.88 12.15 -10.42
C PHE A 44 -4.28 12.04 -10.99
N ASP A 45 -5.08 13.08 -10.78
CA ASP A 45 -6.46 13.12 -11.28
C ASP A 45 -6.52 13.39 -12.79
N LYS A 46 -7.63 13.01 -13.40
CA LYS A 46 -7.88 13.17 -14.85
C LYS A 46 -7.87 14.63 -15.32
N ASN A 47 -8.12 15.59 -14.42
CA ASN A 47 -8.04 17.03 -14.69
C ASN A 47 -6.61 17.58 -14.66
N GLY A 48 -5.61 16.73 -14.41
CA GLY A 48 -4.19 17.09 -14.33
C GLY A 48 -3.72 17.57 -12.96
N GLN A 49 -4.61 17.63 -11.96
CA GLN A 49 -4.22 17.97 -10.59
C GLN A 49 -3.54 16.79 -9.92
N GLY A 50 -2.34 17.00 -9.40
CA GLY A 50 -1.64 16.03 -8.55
C GLY A 50 -2.01 16.20 -7.06
N TYR A 51 -2.00 15.10 -6.35
CA TYR A 51 -2.18 15.05 -4.89
C TYR A 51 -1.13 14.11 -4.29
N ILE A 52 -0.77 14.39 -3.03
CA ILE A 52 0.01 13.48 -2.18
C ILE A 52 -0.80 13.22 -0.93
N VAL A 53 -1.08 11.95 -0.62
CA VAL A 53 -1.64 11.51 0.65
C VAL A 53 -0.56 10.84 1.47
N HIS A 54 -0.62 10.97 2.80
CA HIS A 54 0.38 10.37 3.68
C HIS A 54 -0.16 10.20 5.10
N ASN A 55 0.44 9.30 5.88
CA ASN A 55 0.24 9.23 7.31
C ASN A 55 0.95 10.41 7.98
N GLY A 56 0.33 11.01 8.97
CA GLY A 56 0.91 12.07 9.78
C GLY A 56 0.36 12.13 11.20
N PRO A 57 0.91 12.99 12.05
CA PRO A 57 0.27 13.30 13.33
C PRO A 57 -1.10 13.95 13.08
N VAL A 58 -2.02 13.83 14.04
CA VAL A 58 -3.28 14.60 14.00
C VAL A 58 -3.01 16.09 14.15
N ASP A 59 -3.89 16.91 13.59
CA ASP A 59 -3.81 18.36 13.79
C ASP A 59 -4.22 18.69 15.25
N GLY A 60 -3.38 19.44 15.96
CA GLY A 60 -3.59 19.74 17.38
C GLY A 60 -3.13 18.62 18.32
N THR A 61 -3.94 18.29 19.32
CA THR A 61 -3.58 17.34 20.37
C THR A 61 -4.09 15.94 20.06
N THR A 62 -3.25 14.93 20.31
CA THR A 62 -3.65 13.53 20.30
C THR A 62 -4.53 13.19 21.48
N GLU A 63 -5.56 12.41 21.27
CA GLU A 63 -6.53 12.00 22.28
C GLU A 63 -6.15 10.66 22.94
N TYR A 64 -5.39 9.83 22.23
CA TYR A 64 -4.91 8.53 22.70
C TYR A 64 -3.61 8.14 22.00
N ASN A 65 -2.88 7.20 22.60
CA ASN A 65 -1.62 6.71 22.03
C ASN A 65 -1.86 5.93 20.72
N GLY A 66 -1.05 6.20 19.71
CA GLY A 66 -1.19 5.58 18.38
C GLY A 66 -2.20 6.27 17.47
N GLN A 67 -2.87 7.35 17.92
CA GLN A 67 -3.72 8.16 17.08
C GLN A 67 -2.90 8.84 15.98
N ARG A 68 -3.27 8.60 14.74
CA ARG A 68 -2.64 9.18 13.54
C ARG A 68 -3.72 9.77 12.64
N ALA A 69 -3.31 10.43 11.58
CA ALA A 69 -4.22 11.00 10.60
C ALA A 69 -3.72 10.72 9.18
N ILE A 70 -4.65 10.66 8.23
CA ILE A 70 -4.32 10.79 6.83
C ILE A 70 -4.48 12.23 6.41
N ARG A 71 -3.43 12.75 5.81
CA ARG A 71 -3.32 14.11 5.32
C ARG A 71 -3.17 14.12 3.81
N ILE A 72 -3.68 15.16 3.16
CA ILE A 72 -3.57 15.35 1.72
C ILE A 72 -2.99 16.73 1.40
N PHE A 73 -2.06 16.75 0.45
CA PHE A 73 -1.57 17.95 -0.19
C PHE A 73 -1.98 18.02 -1.65
N LYS A 74 -2.15 19.21 -2.19
CA LYS A 74 -2.09 19.43 -3.63
C LYS A 74 -0.62 19.43 -4.09
N PHE A 75 -0.39 18.88 -5.27
CA PHE A 75 0.94 18.79 -5.86
C PHE A 75 0.93 19.44 -7.25
N ASP A 76 1.87 20.35 -7.47
CA ASP A 76 2.12 20.93 -8.78
C ASP A 76 3.03 19.98 -9.58
N VAL A 77 2.43 19.32 -10.56
CA VAL A 77 3.12 18.35 -11.42
C VAL A 77 4.18 18.99 -12.32
N LYS A 78 4.03 20.28 -12.65
CA LYS A 78 4.98 21.02 -13.49
C LYS A 78 6.15 21.56 -12.69
N GLY A 79 5.86 22.09 -11.50
CA GLY A 79 6.84 22.67 -10.60
C GLY A 79 7.47 21.66 -9.63
N ASP A 80 7.08 20.37 -9.68
CA ASP A 80 7.58 19.31 -8.80
C ASP A 80 7.51 19.70 -7.31
N SER A 81 6.41 20.31 -6.87
CA SER A 81 6.33 20.91 -5.54
C SER A 81 4.95 20.79 -4.90
N ILE A 82 4.94 20.80 -3.57
CA ILE A 82 3.70 20.88 -2.77
C ILE A 82 3.13 22.27 -2.80
N VAL A 83 1.82 22.37 -3.07
CA VAL A 83 1.06 23.63 -3.10
C VAL A 83 0.26 23.79 -1.82
N GLY A 84 0.51 24.90 -1.11
CA GLY A 84 -0.26 25.28 0.08
C GLY A 84 0.04 24.45 1.32
N HIS A 85 -1.01 24.23 2.11
CA HIS A 85 -0.99 23.46 3.35
C HIS A 85 -1.72 22.14 3.15
N HIS A 86 -1.45 21.16 4.02
CA HIS A 86 -2.22 19.91 4.04
C HIS A 86 -3.65 20.16 4.53
N LYS A 87 -4.50 19.22 4.23
CA LYS A 87 -5.78 19.02 4.90
C LYS A 87 -5.74 17.65 5.59
N GLU A 88 -6.12 17.60 6.86
CA GLU A 88 -6.44 16.34 7.54
C GLU A 88 -7.75 15.81 6.96
N ILE A 89 -7.74 14.63 6.36
CA ILE A 89 -8.89 14.04 5.67
C ILE A 89 -9.48 12.84 6.39
N VAL A 90 -8.68 12.15 7.22
CA VAL A 90 -9.14 11.13 8.15
C VAL A 90 -8.40 11.33 9.47
N ARG A 91 -9.13 11.44 10.58
CA ARG A 91 -8.57 11.61 11.91
C ARG A 91 -8.75 10.34 12.73
N GLY A 92 -7.66 9.80 13.24
CA GLY A 92 -7.66 8.60 14.09
C GLY A 92 -7.75 7.29 13.31
N GLY A 93 -8.63 7.20 12.35
CA GLY A 93 -8.92 6.01 11.56
C GLY A 93 -10.41 5.82 11.32
N THR A 94 -10.82 4.58 11.06
CA THR A 94 -12.22 4.20 10.83
C THR A 94 -12.87 3.68 12.13
N HIS A 95 -14.21 3.57 12.15
CA HIS A 95 -14.97 3.10 13.32
C HIS A 95 -14.94 1.57 13.50
N VAL A 96 -13.95 0.89 12.95
CA VAL A 96 -13.74 -0.56 13.20
C VAL A 96 -13.42 -0.83 14.66
N GLU A 97 -12.68 0.10 15.29
CA GLU A 97 -12.30 0.05 16.70
C GLU A 97 -12.67 1.37 17.39
N PRO A 98 -12.94 1.37 18.70
CA PRO A 98 -13.24 2.60 19.45
C PRO A 98 -12.10 3.63 19.44
N HIS A 99 -10.85 3.15 19.43
CA HIS A 99 -9.64 3.95 19.35
C HIS A 99 -8.71 3.36 18.29
N PRO A 100 -8.99 3.56 17.00
CA PRO A 100 -8.19 2.98 15.94
C PRO A 100 -6.77 3.58 15.98
N ILE A 101 -5.77 2.72 15.82
CA ILE A 101 -4.37 3.11 15.90
C ILE A 101 -3.68 2.94 14.54
N TRP A 102 -2.68 3.79 14.31
CA TRP A 102 -1.77 3.65 13.19
C TRP A 102 -2.46 3.53 11.84
N ILE A 103 -3.38 4.47 11.53
CA ILE A 103 -3.88 4.58 10.16
C ILE A 103 -2.72 5.05 9.28
N GLU A 104 -2.36 4.26 8.26
CA GLU A 104 -1.16 4.46 7.44
C GLU A 104 -1.32 3.88 6.02
N GLY A 105 -0.26 3.94 5.19
CA GLY A 105 -0.26 3.39 3.84
C GLY A 105 -1.40 3.88 2.94
N PRO A 106 -1.72 5.20 2.88
CA PRO A 106 -2.88 5.67 2.14
C PRO A 106 -2.67 5.61 0.64
N HIS A 107 -3.66 5.08 -0.09
CA HIS A 107 -3.73 5.12 -1.55
C HIS A 107 -5.05 5.71 -2.02
N LEU A 108 -5.01 6.61 -3.00
CA LEU A 108 -6.18 7.22 -3.63
C LEU A 108 -6.45 6.60 -4.99
N TYR A 109 -7.72 6.30 -5.25
CA TYR A 109 -8.20 5.83 -6.55
C TYR A 109 -9.41 6.65 -6.99
N ARG A 110 -9.57 6.84 -8.29
CA ARG A 110 -10.81 7.38 -8.87
C ARG A 110 -11.50 6.29 -9.69
N ILE A 111 -12.62 5.80 -9.18
CA ILE A 111 -13.36 4.70 -9.78
C ILE A 111 -14.83 5.14 -9.95
N GLY A 112 -15.28 5.21 -11.20
CA GLY A 112 -16.58 5.77 -11.51
C GLY A 112 -16.71 7.23 -11.08
N LYS A 113 -17.71 7.51 -10.27
CA LYS A 113 -18.00 8.85 -9.74
C LYS A 113 -17.36 9.17 -8.39
N TYR A 114 -16.74 8.15 -7.74
CA TYR A 114 -16.16 8.29 -6.41
C TYR A 114 -14.64 8.30 -6.44
N TYR A 115 -14.07 8.94 -5.44
CA TYR A 115 -12.70 8.73 -5.00
C TYR A 115 -12.73 7.75 -3.84
N TYR A 116 -11.81 6.80 -3.85
CA TYR A 116 -11.63 5.82 -2.79
C TYR A 116 -10.29 6.09 -2.12
N LEU A 117 -10.28 6.06 -0.80
CA LEU A 117 -9.09 6.14 0.03
C LEU A 117 -8.95 4.82 0.76
N MET A 118 -7.93 4.07 0.41
CA MET A 118 -7.57 2.80 1.05
C MET A 118 -6.43 3.04 2.02
N CYS A 119 -6.49 2.44 3.20
CA CYS A 119 -5.49 2.61 4.26
C CYS A 119 -5.34 1.35 5.08
N ALA A 120 -4.13 1.13 5.62
CA ALA A 120 -3.91 0.16 6.67
C ALA A 120 -4.28 0.73 8.05
N GLU A 121 -4.71 -0.12 8.97
CA GLU A 121 -4.96 0.19 10.37
C GLU A 121 -4.48 -0.93 11.31
N GLY A 122 -4.32 -0.61 12.60
CA GLY A 122 -3.98 -1.57 13.65
C GLY A 122 -2.49 -1.77 13.86
N GLY A 123 -1.66 -1.05 13.11
CA GLY A 123 -0.21 -1.26 13.08
C GLY A 123 0.18 -2.57 12.42
N THR A 124 1.47 -2.78 12.20
CA THR A 124 2.02 -3.90 11.42
C THR A 124 2.05 -5.27 12.12
N GLY A 125 1.46 -5.38 13.30
CA GLY A 125 1.35 -6.61 14.08
C GLY A 125 0.08 -7.41 13.82
N GLY A 126 -0.32 -8.26 14.76
CA GLY A 126 -1.51 -9.12 14.64
C GLY A 126 -2.84 -8.38 14.46
N TRP A 127 -2.89 -7.10 14.79
CA TRP A 127 -4.06 -6.22 14.62
C TRP A 127 -4.15 -5.55 13.23
N HIS A 128 -3.18 -5.80 12.37
CA HIS A 128 -3.12 -5.22 11.03
C HIS A 128 -4.35 -5.57 10.19
N SER A 129 -4.86 -4.59 9.48
CA SER A 129 -6.00 -4.73 8.60
C SER A 129 -5.98 -3.65 7.51
N GLU A 130 -6.78 -3.82 6.48
CA GLU A 130 -6.99 -2.84 5.43
C GLU A 130 -8.40 -2.31 5.48
N VAL A 131 -8.55 -1.00 5.41
CA VAL A 131 -9.83 -0.28 5.42
C VAL A 131 -9.97 0.61 4.20
N ILE A 132 -11.21 0.97 3.86
CA ILE A 132 -11.48 1.83 2.72
C ILE A 132 -12.60 2.82 3.03
N LEU A 133 -12.45 4.02 2.47
CA LEU A 133 -13.42 5.10 2.51
C LEU A 133 -13.67 5.57 1.08
N ARG A 134 -14.79 6.27 0.84
CA ARG A 134 -15.07 6.93 -0.44
C ARG A 134 -15.57 8.34 -0.26
N ALA A 135 -15.39 9.17 -1.28
CA ALA A 135 -15.82 10.56 -1.28
C ALA A 135 -16.17 11.03 -2.69
N PRO A 136 -16.96 12.12 -2.83
CA PRO A 136 -17.21 12.74 -4.13
C PRO A 136 -16.01 13.54 -4.66
N THR A 137 -15.07 13.91 -3.78
CA THR A 137 -13.85 14.65 -4.12
C THR A 137 -12.63 14.09 -3.38
N PRO A 138 -11.38 14.30 -3.85
CA PRO A 138 -10.19 13.86 -3.13
C PRO A 138 -10.04 14.50 -1.74
N MET A 139 -10.73 15.61 -1.52
CA MET A 139 -10.69 16.36 -0.27
C MET A 139 -11.81 15.96 0.71
N GLY A 140 -12.63 14.95 0.37
CA GLY A 140 -13.78 14.51 1.14
C GLY A 140 -15.08 15.28 0.80
N PRO A 141 -16.12 15.20 1.66
CA PRO A 141 -16.18 14.41 2.90
C PRO A 141 -16.12 12.91 2.63
N TRP A 142 -15.44 12.19 3.51
CA TRP A 142 -15.22 10.76 3.38
C TRP A 142 -16.29 9.95 4.10
N GLU A 143 -16.86 8.97 3.41
CA GLU A 143 -17.79 7.97 3.90
C GLU A 143 -17.02 6.66 4.11
N GLU A 144 -17.11 6.07 5.29
CA GLU A 144 -16.50 4.78 5.58
C GLU A 144 -17.31 3.63 4.95
N ASN A 145 -16.59 2.59 4.50
CA ASN A 145 -17.25 1.35 4.12
C ASN A 145 -17.86 0.70 5.37
N PRO A 146 -19.18 0.44 5.40
CA PRO A 146 -19.82 -0.21 6.55
C PRO A 146 -19.34 -1.63 6.79
N HIS A 147 -18.61 -2.22 5.85
CA HIS A 147 -18.05 -3.56 5.94
C HIS A 147 -16.55 -3.58 6.27
N ASN A 148 -15.94 -2.44 6.59
CA ASN A 148 -14.54 -2.42 7.02
C ASN A 148 -14.26 -3.39 8.17
N PRO A 149 -13.07 -4.00 8.26
CA PRO A 149 -11.99 -3.95 7.27
C PRO A 149 -12.27 -4.82 6.03
N ILE A 150 -11.72 -4.40 4.87
CA ILE A 150 -11.84 -5.12 3.59
C ILE A 150 -10.82 -6.26 3.44
N LEU A 151 -9.84 -6.30 4.33
CA LEU A 151 -8.85 -7.37 4.49
C LEU A 151 -8.43 -7.44 5.95
N THR A 152 -8.47 -8.64 6.54
CA THR A 152 -7.89 -8.90 7.87
C THR A 152 -7.69 -10.39 8.09
N GLN A 153 -6.74 -10.73 8.96
CA GLN A 153 -6.52 -12.10 9.44
C GLN A 153 -6.61 -12.19 10.98
N ARG A 154 -7.13 -11.15 11.64
CA ARG A 154 -7.15 -11.03 13.10
C ARG A 154 -8.39 -11.57 13.79
N THR A 155 -9.51 -11.70 13.09
CA THR A 155 -10.80 -12.07 13.69
C THR A 155 -11.48 -13.21 12.97
N GLY A 156 -12.20 -14.05 13.73
CA GLY A 156 -13.03 -15.12 13.18
C GLY A 156 -12.25 -16.34 12.68
N LEU A 157 -10.95 -16.45 12.93
CA LEU A 157 -10.09 -17.51 12.43
C LEU A 157 -9.56 -18.38 13.57
N SER A 158 -9.53 -19.71 13.36
CA SER A 158 -8.90 -20.62 14.31
C SER A 158 -7.38 -20.39 14.37
N PRO A 159 -6.77 -20.26 15.54
CA PRO A 159 -5.32 -20.20 15.67
C PRO A 159 -4.62 -21.49 15.24
N GLN A 160 -5.33 -22.63 15.25
CA GLN A 160 -4.82 -23.96 14.85
C GLN A 160 -5.07 -24.26 13.36
N ARG A 161 -5.53 -23.28 12.55
CA ARG A 161 -5.71 -23.49 11.12
C ARG A 161 -4.39 -23.82 10.43
N PRO A 162 -4.40 -24.65 9.37
CA PRO A 162 -3.19 -24.93 8.60
C PRO A 162 -2.72 -23.67 7.86
N ASN A 163 -1.42 -23.55 7.62
CA ASN A 163 -0.82 -22.45 6.86
C ASN A 163 -1.24 -21.07 7.39
N VAL A 164 -1.03 -20.85 8.68
CA VAL A 164 -1.40 -19.58 9.34
C VAL A 164 -0.75 -18.41 8.63
N VAL A 165 -1.56 -17.42 8.29
CA VAL A 165 -1.14 -16.10 7.84
C VAL A 165 -1.66 -15.08 8.84
N THR A 166 -0.84 -14.11 9.22
CA THR A 166 -1.16 -13.04 10.18
C THR A 166 -0.77 -11.68 9.61
N SER A 167 -1.15 -10.61 10.29
CA SER A 167 -0.65 -9.24 10.03
C SER A 167 -0.90 -8.75 8.59
N ALA A 168 -2.01 -9.17 7.97
CA ALA A 168 -2.35 -8.81 6.60
C ALA A 168 -2.90 -7.38 6.50
N GLY A 169 -2.33 -6.57 5.62
CA GLY A 169 -2.73 -5.20 5.37
C GLY A 169 -1.72 -4.44 4.51
N HIS A 170 -1.78 -3.12 4.52
CA HIS A 170 -0.93 -2.19 3.76
C HIS A 170 -0.97 -2.50 2.26
N ALA A 171 -2.20 -2.55 1.73
CA ALA A 171 -2.47 -2.98 0.38
C ALA A 171 -2.41 -1.81 -0.63
N ASP A 172 -2.11 -2.15 -1.88
CA ASP A 172 -2.33 -1.31 -3.05
C ASP A 172 -3.13 -2.08 -4.09
N MET A 173 -4.02 -1.41 -4.83
CA MET A 173 -4.88 -2.03 -5.83
C MET A 173 -4.51 -1.61 -7.24
N VAL A 174 -4.60 -2.57 -8.17
CA VAL A 174 -4.38 -2.33 -9.59
C VAL A 174 -5.49 -2.96 -10.42
N GLN A 175 -5.91 -2.25 -11.46
CA GLN A 175 -6.81 -2.82 -12.48
C GLN A 175 -5.99 -3.43 -13.61
N SER A 176 -6.27 -4.70 -13.92
CA SER A 176 -5.67 -5.40 -15.04
C SER A 176 -6.14 -4.83 -16.39
N LYS A 177 -5.49 -5.20 -17.47
CA LYS A 177 -5.93 -4.84 -18.82
C LYS A 177 -7.29 -5.47 -19.21
N THR A 178 -7.67 -6.53 -18.54
CA THR A 178 -8.97 -7.22 -18.72
C THR A 178 -10.09 -6.61 -17.87
N GLY A 179 -9.75 -5.64 -17.00
CA GLY A 179 -10.72 -4.94 -16.16
C GLY A 179 -10.85 -5.48 -14.74
N ASP A 180 -10.22 -6.63 -14.45
CA ASP A 180 -10.23 -7.23 -13.11
C ASP A 180 -9.38 -6.42 -12.15
N TRP A 181 -9.80 -6.34 -10.89
CA TRP A 181 -9.05 -5.67 -9.84
C TRP A 181 -8.29 -6.67 -8.97
N TRP A 182 -7.07 -6.31 -8.63
CA TRP A 182 -6.17 -7.10 -7.79
C TRP A 182 -5.57 -6.22 -6.71
N ALA A 183 -5.39 -6.78 -5.53
CA ALA A 183 -4.70 -6.14 -4.42
C ALA A 183 -3.39 -6.86 -4.12
N VAL A 184 -2.30 -6.11 -4.06
CA VAL A 184 -1.03 -6.56 -3.52
C VAL A 184 -0.91 -6.05 -2.09
N PHE A 185 -0.48 -6.88 -1.15
CA PHE A 185 -0.39 -6.52 0.26
C PHE A 185 0.70 -7.32 0.97
N LEU A 186 1.03 -6.91 2.18
CA LEU A 186 1.98 -7.64 3.02
C LEU A 186 1.24 -8.47 4.08
N ALA A 187 1.86 -9.61 4.46
CA ALA A 187 1.44 -10.41 5.59
C ALA A 187 2.61 -11.26 6.09
N CYS A 188 2.45 -11.88 7.27
CA CYS A 188 3.46 -12.76 7.86
C CYS A 188 2.98 -14.21 7.87
N ARG A 189 3.93 -15.15 7.77
CA ARG A 189 3.69 -16.58 7.93
C ARG A 189 4.45 -17.09 9.15
N PRO A 190 3.83 -17.08 10.33
CA PRO A 190 4.46 -17.66 11.50
C PRO A 190 4.57 -19.19 11.35
N TYR A 191 5.62 -19.78 11.85
CA TYR A 191 5.86 -21.24 11.84
C TYR A 191 5.78 -21.87 13.23
N GLU A 192 6.09 -21.12 14.26
CA GLU A 192 6.06 -21.54 15.66
C GLU A 192 5.90 -20.30 16.54
N ASP A 193 4.99 -20.30 17.51
CA ASP A 193 4.80 -19.26 18.52
C ASP A 193 4.89 -17.81 18.00
N ASP A 194 4.33 -17.53 16.85
CA ASP A 194 4.42 -16.22 16.17
C ASP A 194 5.80 -15.85 15.59
N PHE A 195 6.75 -16.76 15.57
CA PHE A 195 8.03 -16.53 14.89
C PHE A 195 7.88 -16.65 13.37
N TYR A 196 8.38 -15.66 12.65
CA TYR A 196 8.42 -15.63 11.19
C TYR A 196 9.77 -15.14 10.70
N ASN A 197 10.58 -16.05 10.15
CA ASN A 197 11.95 -15.77 9.71
C ASN A 197 12.05 -15.14 8.32
N THR A 198 10.99 -15.19 7.52
CA THR A 198 10.95 -14.53 6.21
C THR A 198 10.55 -13.05 6.31
N GLY A 199 10.17 -12.58 7.50
CA GLY A 199 9.65 -11.25 7.70
C GLY A 199 8.24 -11.11 7.11
N ARG A 200 7.99 -10.00 6.39
CA ARG A 200 6.72 -9.75 5.71
C ARG A 200 6.82 -10.23 4.27
N ASP A 201 5.96 -11.16 3.92
CA ASP A 201 5.83 -11.67 2.56
C ASP A 201 4.86 -10.83 1.75
N THR A 202 4.99 -10.86 0.42
CA THR A 202 4.07 -10.20 -0.50
C THR A 202 3.01 -11.17 -0.98
N TYR A 203 1.75 -10.76 -0.88
CA TYR A 203 0.57 -11.50 -1.30
C TYR A 203 -0.17 -10.79 -2.42
N LEU A 204 -0.93 -11.54 -3.21
CA LEU A 204 -1.80 -11.05 -4.26
C LEU A 204 -3.15 -11.75 -4.17
N LEU A 205 -4.24 -10.97 -4.08
CA LEU A 205 -5.61 -11.47 -4.10
C LEU A 205 -6.47 -10.69 -5.10
N PRO A 206 -7.49 -11.33 -5.69
CA PRO A 206 -8.49 -10.62 -6.48
C PRO A 206 -9.32 -9.72 -5.58
N VAL A 207 -9.78 -8.60 -6.13
CA VAL A 207 -10.71 -7.67 -5.46
C VAL A 207 -12.09 -7.84 -6.08
N THR A 208 -13.07 -8.12 -5.24
CA THR A 208 -14.48 -8.17 -5.62
C THR A 208 -15.17 -6.85 -5.29
N TRP A 209 -16.29 -6.59 -5.94
CA TRP A 209 -17.07 -5.37 -5.70
C TRP A 209 -18.48 -5.72 -5.27
N LYS A 210 -18.88 -5.17 -4.13
CA LYS A 210 -20.22 -5.35 -3.57
C LYS A 210 -20.81 -4.00 -3.17
N ASP A 211 -21.97 -3.66 -3.69
CA ASP A 211 -22.67 -2.38 -3.41
C ASP A 211 -21.83 -1.13 -3.62
N GLY A 212 -20.90 -1.20 -4.60
CA GLY A 212 -19.98 -0.11 -4.93
C GLY A 212 -18.80 0.01 -3.96
N TRP A 213 -18.51 -1.02 -3.16
CA TRP A 213 -17.35 -1.12 -2.30
C TRP A 213 -16.45 -2.29 -2.70
N PRO A 214 -15.13 -2.12 -2.69
CA PRO A 214 -14.20 -3.23 -2.90
C PRO A 214 -14.06 -4.07 -1.64
N GLU A 215 -13.85 -5.36 -1.84
CA GLU A 215 -13.53 -6.36 -0.82
C GLU A 215 -12.36 -7.20 -1.32
N ILE A 216 -11.27 -7.26 -0.55
CA ILE A 216 -10.09 -8.08 -0.88
C ILE A 216 -10.29 -9.49 -0.35
N LEU A 217 -10.80 -9.62 0.87
CA LEU A 217 -11.08 -10.91 1.50
C LEU A 217 -12.23 -10.80 2.49
N GLU A 218 -13.21 -11.67 2.34
CA GLU A 218 -14.36 -11.75 3.24
C GLU A 218 -13.90 -11.99 4.69
N LYS A 219 -14.53 -11.31 5.65
CA LYS A 219 -14.23 -11.49 7.09
C LYS A 219 -14.38 -12.96 7.51
N GLY A 220 -13.44 -13.44 8.30
CA GLY A 220 -13.42 -14.83 8.77
C GLY A 220 -12.92 -15.84 7.74
N LYS A 221 -12.49 -15.42 6.58
CA LYS A 221 -11.80 -16.27 5.61
C LYS A 221 -10.28 -16.21 5.82
N ALA A 222 -9.66 -17.38 5.83
CA ALA A 222 -8.21 -17.48 5.83
C ALA A 222 -7.65 -17.20 4.43
N ILE A 223 -6.50 -16.54 4.37
CA ILE A 223 -5.73 -16.41 3.12
C ILE A 223 -5.28 -17.82 2.71
N SER A 224 -5.65 -18.21 1.48
CA SER A 224 -5.20 -19.50 0.92
C SER A 224 -3.74 -19.43 0.50
N PRO A 225 -2.93 -20.48 0.74
CA PRO A 225 -1.56 -20.56 0.25
C PRO A 225 -1.48 -20.67 -1.28
N ILE A 226 -2.59 -21.06 -1.91
CA ILE A 226 -2.72 -21.18 -3.37
C ILE A 226 -3.93 -20.36 -3.77
N GLY A 227 -3.71 -19.36 -4.60
CA GLY A 227 -4.75 -18.50 -5.14
C GLY A 227 -4.99 -18.74 -6.64
N GLU A 228 -5.97 -18.03 -7.18
CA GLU A 228 -6.19 -17.99 -8.62
C GLU A 228 -5.05 -17.23 -9.30
N LYS A 229 -4.73 -17.66 -10.53
CA LYS A 229 -3.73 -16.97 -11.33
C LYS A 229 -4.31 -15.67 -11.88
N ALA A 230 -3.66 -14.55 -11.56
CA ALA A 230 -4.00 -13.27 -12.16
C ALA A 230 -3.73 -13.28 -13.69
N ASN A 231 -4.73 -12.95 -14.48
CA ASN A 231 -4.57 -12.82 -15.94
C ASN A 231 -4.06 -11.42 -16.30
N LEU A 232 -2.87 -11.08 -15.80
CA LEU A 232 -2.28 -9.74 -15.97
C LEU A 232 -1.70 -9.49 -17.35
N CYS A 233 -1.31 -10.57 -18.06
CA CYS A 233 -0.73 -10.51 -19.39
C CYS A 233 -1.33 -11.61 -20.29
N PRO A 234 -2.47 -11.37 -20.96
CA PRO A 234 -3.14 -12.41 -21.77
C PRO A 234 -2.28 -12.94 -22.90
N ASN A 235 -1.31 -12.17 -23.38
CA ASN A 235 -0.39 -12.54 -24.47
C ASN A 235 1.07 -12.61 -24.01
N GLY A 236 1.34 -12.58 -22.71
CA GLY A 236 2.68 -12.63 -22.17
C GLY A 236 3.25 -14.05 -22.15
N GLU A 237 4.55 -14.15 -22.12
CA GLU A 237 5.23 -15.40 -21.77
C GLU A 237 4.66 -15.96 -20.46
N GLN A 238 4.54 -17.28 -20.37
CA GLN A 238 4.12 -17.92 -19.13
C GLN A 238 5.04 -17.44 -17.99
N PRO A 239 4.49 -16.97 -16.87
CA PRO A 239 5.31 -16.70 -15.72
C PRO A 239 6.12 -17.95 -15.41
N MET A 240 7.35 -17.79 -14.93
CA MET A 240 8.23 -18.90 -14.61
C MET A 240 7.48 -19.89 -13.71
N SER A 241 6.93 -20.91 -14.30
CA SER A 241 6.31 -22.03 -13.61
C SER A 241 7.34 -23.16 -13.56
N GLY A 242 7.55 -23.76 -12.40
CA GLY A 242 8.44 -24.90 -12.28
C GLY A 242 9.56 -24.68 -11.27
N ASN A 243 10.74 -25.16 -11.60
CA ASN A 243 11.87 -25.09 -10.67
C ASN A 243 12.34 -23.64 -10.47
N PHE A 244 12.15 -23.12 -9.27
CA PHE A 244 12.64 -21.79 -8.85
C PHE A 244 14.13 -21.79 -8.44
N CYS A 245 14.87 -22.87 -8.71
CA CYS A 245 16.30 -22.90 -8.48
C CYS A 245 17.00 -21.94 -9.44
N TYR A 246 17.83 -21.08 -8.89
CA TYR A 246 18.71 -20.18 -9.61
C TYR A 246 20.14 -20.37 -9.12
N HIS A 247 21.05 -20.57 -10.05
CA HIS A 247 22.48 -20.66 -9.77
C HIS A 247 23.18 -19.46 -10.39
N ASP A 248 24.01 -18.78 -9.59
CA ASP A 248 24.90 -17.72 -10.05
C ASP A 248 26.31 -18.09 -9.66
N SER A 249 27.18 -18.25 -10.64
CA SER A 249 28.61 -18.56 -10.45
C SER A 249 29.43 -17.35 -10.02
N PHE A 250 28.83 -16.15 -10.09
CA PHE A 250 29.47 -14.85 -9.77
C PHE A 250 30.76 -14.57 -10.57
N ASP A 251 30.87 -15.13 -11.76
CA ASP A 251 32.04 -14.97 -12.66
C ASP A 251 31.91 -13.78 -13.62
N GLY A 252 30.74 -13.13 -13.63
CA GLY A 252 30.48 -11.91 -14.39
C GLY A 252 30.97 -10.64 -13.69
N GLN A 253 31.22 -9.58 -14.47
CA GLN A 253 31.63 -8.26 -13.93
C GLN A 253 30.46 -7.50 -13.27
N GLN A 254 29.21 -7.92 -13.51
CA GLN A 254 28.01 -7.30 -12.95
C GLN A 254 27.11 -8.37 -12.36
N LEU A 255 26.53 -8.06 -11.21
CA LEU A 255 25.52 -8.92 -10.59
C LEU A 255 24.23 -8.92 -11.41
N ASN A 256 23.57 -10.07 -11.48
CA ASN A 256 22.26 -10.17 -12.06
C ASN A 256 21.26 -9.31 -11.26
N SER A 257 20.26 -8.72 -11.94
CA SER A 257 19.23 -7.88 -11.31
C SER A 257 18.33 -8.60 -10.28
N ARG A 258 18.44 -9.92 -10.15
CA ARG A 258 17.81 -10.72 -9.09
C ARG A 258 18.43 -10.53 -7.73
N TRP A 259 19.70 -10.07 -7.70
CA TRP A 259 20.39 -9.79 -6.43
C TRP A 259 19.95 -8.44 -5.90
N MET A 260 19.48 -8.43 -4.66
CA MET A 260 19.11 -7.22 -3.94
C MET A 260 19.96 -7.10 -2.69
N PHE A 261 20.35 -5.90 -2.38
CA PHE A 261 21.10 -5.59 -1.17
C PHE A 261 20.21 -4.85 -0.18
N LEU A 262 20.39 -5.12 1.08
CA LEU A 262 19.72 -4.36 2.15
C LEU A 262 20.11 -2.87 2.11
N ARG A 263 21.32 -2.58 1.65
CA ARG A 263 21.86 -1.23 1.40
C ARG A 263 22.77 -1.30 0.19
N ASN A 264 22.92 -0.17 -0.51
CA ASN A 264 23.92 -0.14 -1.56
C ASN A 264 25.30 -0.44 -0.97
N PRO A 265 26.06 -1.38 -1.53
CA PRO A 265 27.44 -1.56 -1.15
C PRO A 265 28.14 -0.24 -1.42
N SER A 266 28.93 0.23 -0.46
CA SER A 266 29.86 1.32 -0.72
C SER A 266 30.83 0.86 -1.79
N ALA A 267 30.94 1.64 -2.87
CA ALA A 267 31.91 1.41 -3.92
C ALA A 267 33.32 1.47 -3.37
#